data_93b33959a040084deb34c754d484666d
#
_entry.id   93b33959a040084deb34c754d484666d
#
_cell.length_a   1.000
_cell.length_b   1.000
_cell.length_c   1.000
_cell.angle_alpha   90.00
_cell.angle_beta   90.00
_cell.angle_gamma   90.00
#
_symmetry.space_group_name_H-M   'P 1'
#
loop_
_entity.id
_entity.type
_entity.pdbx_description
1 polymer ?
#
loop_
_entity_poly.entity_id
_entity_poly.type
_entity_poly.pdbx_seq_one_letter_code
_entity_poly.pdbx_strand_id
1 'polypeptide(L)'
;MKAVTNNAEQTIQESETDLLDTLAPSFNLIVWNDNVNTFEWVIETLINVCGHNEEQAEQCAFIIHFHGKYAVKQGDFETLKPMREAITDRGINATIEEMVEH
;
A
#
# COMPACT_ATOMS: atom_id res chain seq x y z
N MET A 1 8.49 -17.13 28.44
CA MET A 1 8.34 -17.26 28.36
C MET A 1 8.68 -17.05 28.54
N LYS A 2 8.73 -16.70 27.89
CA LYS A 2 8.73 -16.76 27.65
C LYS A 2 8.87 -17.10 27.41
N ALA A 3 8.89 -17.45 27.15
CA ALA A 3 8.75 -17.89 26.85
C ALA A 3 8.34 -18.11 26.66
N VAL A 4 8.26 -18.56 26.53
CA VAL A 4 7.49 -18.59 26.28
C VAL A 4 6.65 -18.33 26.83
N THR A 5 6.51 -18.53 27.44
CA THR A 5 5.55 -18.24 27.79
C THR A 5 4.97 -17.14 28.14
N ASN A 6 5.20 -16.51 28.82
CA ASN A 6 4.78 -15.30 28.92
C ASN A 6 4.21 -14.69 27.81
N ASN A 7 4.34 -15.21 27.05
CA ASN A 7 3.91 -14.87 25.73
C ASN A 7 2.42 -15.07 25.51
N ALA A 8 1.74 -15.71 26.44
CA ALA A 8 0.30 -15.92 26.30
C ALA A 8 -0.46 -14.61 26.28
N GLU A 9 -0.05 -13.66 27.12
CA GLU A 9 -0.75 -12.38 27.18
C GLU A 9 -0.51 -11.59 25.88
N GLN A 10 0.73 -11.62 25.40
CA GLN A 10 1.05 -10.94 24.18
C GLN A 10 0.30 -11.56 22.99
N THR A 11 0.17 -12.86 22.99
CA THR A 11 -0.57 -13.55 21.93
C THR A 11 -2.02 -13.13 21.90
N ILE A 12 -2.64 -12.98 23.08
CA ILE A 12 -4.03 -12.55 23.17
C ILE A 12 -4.17 -11.13 22.62
N GLN A 13 -3.22 -10.25 22.94
CA GLN A 13 -3.26 -8.89 22.40
C GLN A 13 -3.15 -8.89 20.89
N GLU A 14 -2.27 -9.70 20.36
CA GLU A 14 -2.11 -9.80 18.92
C GLU A 14 -3.39 -10.29 18.27
N SER A 15 -4.06 -11.23 18.89
CA SER A 15 -5.32 -11.73 18.35
C SER A 15 -6.40 -10.66 18.33
N GLU A 16 -6.45 -9.83 19.36
CA GLU A 16 -7.42 -8.74 19.38
C GLU A 16 -7.12 -7.74 18.27
N THR A 17 -5.85 -7.41 18.08
CA THR A 17 -5.46 -6.48 17.03
C THR A 17 -5.80 -7.04 15.65
N ASP A 18 -5.53 -8.33 15.45
CA ASP A 18 -5.83 -8.97 14.17
C ASP A 18 -7.33 -8.96 13.91
N LEU A 19 -8.13 -9.19 14.93
CA LEU A 19 -9.58 -9.19 14.78
C LEU A 19 -10.08 -7.80 14.41
N LEU A 20 -9.56 -6.76 15.05
CA LEU A 20 -9.94 -5.40 14.74
C LEU A 20 -9.56 -5.04 13.32
N ASP A 21 -8.36 -5.42 12.89
CA ASP A 21 -7.93 -5.17 11.53
C ASP A 21 -8.83 -5.87 10.52
N THR A 22 -9.26 -7.09 10.86
CA THR A 22 -10.14 -7.84 9.98
C THR A 22 -11.50 -7.17 9.84
N LEU A 23 -11.98 -6.55 10.92
CA LEU A 23 -13.29 -5.91 10.92
C LEU A 23 -13.24 -4.50 10.34
N ALA A 24 -12.07 -3.86 10.32
CA ALA A 24 -11.94 -2.50 9.82
C ALA A 24 -11.94 -2.51 8.29
N PRO A 25 -12.52 -1.46 7.67
CA PRO A 25 -12.42 -1.35 6.21
C PRO A 25 -10.98 -1.27 5.77
N SER A 26 -10.70 -1.91 4.66
CA SER A 26 -9.37 -1.92 4.07
C SER A 26 -9.45 -1.33 2.67
N PHE A 27 -8.40 -0.62 2.29
CA PHE A 27 -8.38 0.10 1.02
C PHE A 27 -7.10 -0.20 0.27
N ASN A 28 -7.16 -0.02 -1.04
CA ASN A 28 -6.00 -0.12 -1.92
C ASN A 28 -5.68 1.23 -2.49
N LEU A 29 -4.39 1.56 -2.49
CA LEU A 29 -3.89 2.74 -3.19
C LEU A 29 -3.47 2.27 -4.57
N ILE A 30 -4.17 2.74 -5.59
CA ILE A 30 -3.99 2.27 -6.96
C ILE A 30 -3.33 3.35 -7.78
N VAL A 31 -2.25 2.99 -8.46
CA VAL A 31 -1.55 3.89 -9.38
C VAL A 31 -1.88 3.45 -10.80
N TRP A 32 -2.20 4.43 -11.64
CA TRP A 32 -2.66 4.20 -13.00
C TRP A 32 -1.57 4.56 -13.99
N ASN A 33 -1.45 3.76 -15.03
CA ASN A 33 -0.51 4.05 -16.10
C ASN A 33 -0.96 5.26 -16.91
N ASP A 34 0.02 5.97 -17.46
CA ASP A 34 -0.25 7.05 -18.42
C ASP A 34 0.88 7.09 -19.44
N ASN A 35 0.78 8.02 -20.39
CA ASN A 35 1.75 8.13 -21.47
C ASN A 35 2.74 9.26 -21.24
N VAL A 36 2.71 9.89 -20.07
CA VAL A 36 3.52 11.07 -19.80
C VAL A 36 4.67 10.78 -18.84
N ASN A 37 4.37 10.03 -17.78
CA ASN A 37 5.35 9.79 -16.73
C ASN A 37 6.32 8.69 -17.14
N THR A 38 7.62 8.94 -16.88
CA THR A 38 8.63 7.93 -17.16
C THR A 38 8.59 6.82 -16.15
N PHE A 39 9.15 5.68 -16.52
CA PHE A 39 9.30 4.54 -15.64
C PHE A 39 10.08 4.94 -14.39
N GLU A 40 11.18 5.64 -14.59
CA GLU A 40 12.05 6.06 -13.49
C GLU A 40 11.32 6.99 -12.51
N TRP A 41 10.49 7.89 -13.05
CA TRP A 41 9.75 8.82 -12.19
C TRP A 41 8.74 8.08 -11.31
N VAL A 42 8.07 7.08 -11.88
CA VAL A 42 7.14 6.27 -11.11
C VAL A 42 7.87 5.50 -10.02
N ILE A 43 9.01 4.90 -10.37
CA ILE A 43 9.82 4.15 -9.41
C ILE A 43 10.24 5.06 -8.26
N GLU A 44 10.79 6.22 -8.58
CA GLU A 44 11.25 7.15 -7.57
C GLU A 44 10.10 7.59 -6.67
N THR A 45 8.94 7.83 -7.25
CA THR A 45 7.77 8.24 -6.48
C THR A 45 7.34 7.15 -5.50
N LEU A 46 7.31 5.91 -5.93
CA LEU A 46 6.92 4.81 -5.07
C LEU A 46 7.91 4.62 -3.91
N ILE A 47 9.19 4.82 -4.19
CA ILE A 47 10.18 4.74 -3.13
C ILE A 47 9.98 5.87 -2.12
N ASN A 48 9.84 7.09 -2.61
CA ASN A 48 9.80 8.25 -1.72
C ASN A 48 8.47 8.40 -0.99
N VAL A 49 7.38 8.01 -1.62
CA VAL A 49 6.06 8.24 -1.04
C VAL A 49 5.58 7.00 -0.28
N CYS A 50 5.73 5.83 -0.86
CA CYS A 50 5.16 4.61 -0.29
C CYS A 50 6.15 3.79 0.50
N GLY A 51 7.43 4.17 0.49
CA GLY A 51 8.45 3.46 1.26
C GLY A 51 8.87 2.13 0.67
N HIS A 52 8.59 1.90 -0.61
CA HIS A 52 9.05 0.68 -1.27
C HIS A 52 10.56 0.70 -1.40
N ASN A 53 11.18 -0.47 -1.36
CA ASN A 53 12.59 -0.54 -1.76
C ASN A 53 12.65 -0.51 -3.29
N GLU A 54 13.86 -0.39 -3.82
CA GLU A 54 14.04 -0.20 -5.25
C GLU A 54 13.43 -1.35 -6.05
N GLU A 55 13.66 -2.58 -5.60
CA GLU A 55 13.16 -3.75 -6.31
C GLU A 55 11.65 -3.79 -6.33
N GLN A 56 11.02 -3.51 -5.18
CA GLN A 56 9.57 -3.48 -5.10
C GLN A 56 8.98 -2.40 -6.00
N ALA A 57 9.61 -1.22 -5.99
CA ALA A 57 9.13 -0.12 -6.82
C ALA A 57 9.24 -0.45 -8.30
N GLU A 58 10.32 -1.09 -8.69
CA GLU A 58 10.49 -1.51 -10.08
C GLU A 58 9.42 -2.50 -10.50
N GLN A 59 9.13 -3.47 -9.65
CA GLN A 59 8.09 -4.45 -9.95
C GLN A 59 6.73 -3.79 -10.07
N CYS A 60 6.42 -2.88 -9.17
CA CYS A 60 5.15 -2.16 -9.22
C CYS A 60 5.06 -1.34 -10.51
N ALA A 61 6.10 -0.63 -10.86
CA ALA A 61 6.10 0.19 -12.06
C ALA A 61 5.91 -0.66 -13.30
N PHE A 62 6.52 -1.84 -13.32
CA PHE A 62 6.39 -2.77 -14.42
C PHE A 62 4.94 -3.21 -14.58
N ILE A 63 4.31 -3.60 -13.46
CA ILE A 63 2.93 -4.05 -13.50
C ILE A 63 2.00 -2.93 -13.93
N ILE A 64 2.22 -1.72 -13.41
CA ILE A 64 1.42 -0.56 -13.80
C ILE A 64 1.50 -0.35 -15.30
N HIS A 65 2.72 -0.42 -15.85
CA HIS A 65 2.93 -0.17 -17.28
C HIS A 65 2.22 -1.20 -18.14
N PHE A 66 2.31 -2.48 -17.78
CA PHE A 66 1.81 -3.53 -18.64
C PHE A 66 0.35 -3.90 -18.37
N HIS A 67 -0.15 -3.67 -17.16
CA HIS A 67 -1.53 -3.99 -16.84
C HIS A 67 -2.44 -2.77 -16.76
N GLY A 68 -1.86 -1.58 -16.81
CA GLY A 68 -2.64 -0.35 -16.81
C GLY A 68 -2.84 0.24 -15.44
N LYS A 69 -2.79 -0.56 -14.39
CA LYS A 69 -2.91 -0.09 -13.02
C LYS A 69 -2.44 -1.18 -12.08
N TYR A 70 -2.14 -0.76 -10.85
CA TYR A 70 -1.75 -1.73 -9.82
C TYR A 70 -1.94 -1.13 -8.43
N ALA A 71 -2.36 -1.96 -7.50
CA ALA A 71 -2.49 -1.57 -6.09
C ALA A 71 -1.09 -1.62 -5.47
N VAL A 72 -0.52 -0.46 -5.22
CA VAL A 72 0.88 -0.37 -4.74
C VAL A 72 0.97 -0.40 -3.23
N LYS A 73 -0.14 -0.14 -2.53
CA LYS A 73 -0.14 -0.12 -1.08
C LYS A 73 -1.54 -0.44 -0.59
N GLN A 74 -1.62 -1.05 0.58
CA GLN A 74 -2.90 -1.43 1.18
C GLN A 74 -2.91 -0.93 2.61
N GLY A 75 -4.07 -0.48 3.09
CA GLY A 75 -4.17 -0.01 4.45
C GLY A 75 -5.47 0.72 4.68
N ASP A 76 -5.52 1.48 5.78
CA ASP A 76 -6.70 2.27 6.07
C ASP A 76 -6.67 3.56 5.26
N PHE A 77 -7.83 4.20 5.16
CA PHE A 77 -7.98 5.39 4.34
C PHE A 77 -7.08 6.53 4.83
N GLU A 78 -6.99 6.70 6.15
CA GLU A 78 -6.23 7.80 6.71
C GLU A 78 -4.75 7.69 6.37
N THR A 79 -4.23 6.47 6.30
CA THR A 79 -2.84 6.25 5.95
C THR A 79 -2.60 6.47 4.47
N LEU A 80 -3.53 6.02 3.63
CA LEU A 80 -3.35 6.08 2.18
C LEU A 80 -3.61 7.45 1.59
N LYS A 81 -4.45 8.25 2.25
CA LYS A 81 -4.84 9.54 1.69
C LYS A 81 -3.64 10.47 1.44
N PRO A 82 -2.73 10.69 2.41
CA PRO A 82 -1.59 11.55 2.12
C PRO A 82 -0.66 10.96 1.06
N MET A 83 -0.59 9.64 0.97
CA MET A 83 0.21 9.02 -0.08
C MET A 83 -0.38 9.31 -1.45
N ARG A 84 -1.71 9.17 -1.58
CA ARG A 84 -2.36 9.47 -2.85
C ARG A 84 -2.15 10.92 -3.24
N GLU A 85 -2.27 11.82 -2.27
CA GLU A 85 -2.07 13.24 -2.54
C GLU A 85 -0.65 13.53 -2.99
N ALA A 86 0.33 12.91 -2.35
CA ALA A 86 1.72 13.10 -2.72
C ALA A 86 2.00 12.56 -4.12
N ILE A 87 1.40 11.43 -4.47
CA ILE A 87 1.57 10.86 -5.81
C ILE A 87 0.93 11.75 -6.86
N THR A 88 -0.29 12.22 -6.60
CA THR A 88 -0.97 13.07 -7.59
C THR A 88 -0.28 14.42 -7.73
N ASP A 89 0.31 14.92 -6.65
CA ASP A 89 1.10 16.16 -6.73
C ASP A 89 2.30 16.01 -7.64
N ARG A 90 2.77 14.80 -7.86
CA ARG A 90 3.89 14.52 -8.76
C ARG A 90 3.43 14.26 -10.19
N GLY A 91 2.14 14.43 -10.45
CA GLY A 91 1.61 14.28 -11.80
C GLY A 91 1.25 12.87 -12.19
N ILE A 92 1.17 11.96 -11.22
CA ILE A 92 0.82 10.57 -11.46
C ILE A 92 -0.59 10.32 -10.95
N ASN A 93 -1.43 9.67 -11.73
CA ASN A 93 -2.81 9.41 -11.34
C ASN A 93 -2.87 8.30 -10.31
N ALA A 94 -3.50 8.57 -9.18
CA ALA A 94 -3.65 7.60 -8.11
C ALA A 94 -5.02 7.73 -7.47
N THR A 95 -5.62 6.60 -7.11
CA THR A 95 -6.94 6.56 -6.49
C THR A 95 -6.89 5.61 -5.30
N ILE A 96 -7.86 5.79 -4.39
CA ILE A 96 -8.03 4.88 -3.26
C ILE A 96 -9.36 4.18 -3.46
N GLU A 97 -9.32 2.84 -3.44
CA GLU A 97 -10.53 2.04 -3.63
C GLU A 97 -10.71 1.10 -2.46
N GLU A 98 -11.93 0.97 -2.01
CA GLU A 98 -12.23 0.06 -0.91
C GLU A 98 -12.12 -1.37 -1.39
N MET A 99 -11.50 -2.22 -0.56
CA MET A 99 -11.44 -3.64 -0.86
C MET A 99 -12.77 -4.26 -0.52
N VAL A 100 -13.38 -4.90 -1.50
CA VAL A 100 -14.66 -5.55 -1.32
C VAL A 100 -14.45 -7.05 -1.40
N GLU A 101 -14.88 -7.76 -0.36
CA GLU A 101 -14.79 -9.21 -0.33
C GLU A 101 -16.14 -9.81 -0.67
N HIS A 102 -16.08 -10.83 -1.48
CA HIS A 102 -17.30 -11.52 -1.92
C HIS A 102 -17.33 -12.95 -1.41
#